data_9d28782a4a33c306700d745e6ff452ad
#
_entry.id   9d28782a4a33c306700d745e6ff452ad
#
_cell.length_a   1.000
_cell.length_b   1.000
_cell.length_c   1.000
_cell.angle_alpha   90.00
_cell.angle_beta   90.00
_cell.angle_gamma   90.00
#
_symmetry.space_group_name_H-M   'P 1'
#
loop_
_entity.id
_entity.type
_entity.pdbx_description
1 polymer ?
#
loop_
_entity_poly.entity_id
_entity_poly.type
_entity_poly.pdbx_seq_one_letter_code
_entity_poly.pdbx_strand_id
1 'polypeptide(L)'
;RPRFMAAMSDPDLDVAILHHHGSEDTQYLGASRVNGIQSAFDYLKSFLRGRLRRSKDTTSTKADYIAEYGITDSWFRGAFDPEITRQDSAYAASMDLSVEDMPGYTPQAKFVMFDACYNGSFYYHDYIGGRYLFQEGNTVVARGNTVNSLQDIWPDEMIGLLQGGVCVGNWAKMNMTLELHLLGDATYAFANTSGTPCLDKDIRLQAANPVFWRRQLSIATGDFKALALRMLY
;
A
#
# COMPACT_ATOMS: atom_id res chain seq x y z
N ARG A 1 12.01 1.48 8.25
CA ARG A 1 11.71 0.06 8.02
C ARG A 1 11.46 -0.72 9.32
N PRO A 2 12.36 -0.81 10.35
CA PRO A 2 12.14 -1.68 11.52
C PRO A 2 10.82 -1.45 12.28
N ARG A 3 10.39 -0.20 12.42
CA ARG A 3 9.11 0.10 13.09
C ARG A 3 7.89 -0.29 12.27
N PHE A 4 7.98 -0.17 10.95
CA PHE A 4 6.93 -0.66 10.04
C PHE A 4 6.80 -2.18 10.19
N MET A 5 7.91 -2.91 10.10
CA MET A 5 7.91 -4.37 10.26
C MET A 5 7.35 -4.78 11.64
N ALA A 6 7.76 -4.09 12.71
CA ALA A 6 7.24 -4.36 14.05
C ALA A 6 5.73 -4.11 14.16
N ALA A 7 5.21 -3.03 13.57
CA ALA A 7 3.77 -2.75 13.56
C ALA A 7 2.97 -3.79 12.76
N MET A 8 3.51 -4.24 11.64
CA MET A 8 2.88 -5.29 10.83
C MET A 8 2.97 -6.67 11.45
N SER A 9 3.88 -6.88 12.42
CA SER A 9 4.02 -8.13 13.19
C SER A 9 3.20 -8.13 14.48
N ASP A 10 2.33 -7.14 14.67
CA ASP A 10 1.41 -7.10 15.81
C ASP A 10 0.37 -8.24 15.66
N PRO A 11 0.25 -9.16 16.66
CA PRO A 11 -0.68 -10.29 16.58
C PRO A 11 -2.16 -9.88 16.56
N ASP A 12 -2.48 -8.67 17.02
CA ASP A 12 -3.85 -8.14 17.04
C ASP A 12 -4.21 -7.41 15.74
N LEU A 13 -3.31 -7.36 14.76
CA LEU A 13 -3.53 -6.69 13.48
C LEU A 13 -4.30 -7.60 12.51
N ASP A 14 -5.56 -7.29 12.26
CA ASP A 14 -6.39 -8.03 11.30
C ASP A 14 -6.32 -7.47 9.88
N VAL A 15 -6.33 -6.14 9.73
CA VAL A 15 -6.34 -5.44 8.42
C VAL A 15 -5.26 -4.39 8.37
N ALA A 16 -4.51 -4.35 7.29
CA ALA A 16 -3.55 -3.28 7.01
C ALA A 16 -3.86 -2.60 5.67
N ILE A 17 -3.94 -1.28 5.68
CA ILE A 17 -4.03 -0.44 4.48
C ILE A 17 -2.69 0.28 4.35
N LEU A 18 -1.94 -0.02 3.30
CA LEU A 18 -0.58 0.44 3.10
C LEU A 18 -0.56 1.45 1.94
N HIS A 19 -0.57 2.74 2.30
CA HIS A 19 -0.52 3.85 1.35
C HIS A 19 0.92 4.34 1.20
N HIS A 20 1.57 4.01 0.10
CA HIS A 20 2.97 4.36 -0.19
C HIS A 20 3.27 4.23 -1.69
N HIS A 21 4.46 4.65 -2.11
CA HIS A 21 4.96 4.30 -3.43
C HIS A 21 5.48 2.86 -3.45
N GLY A 22 5.48 2.22 -4.63
CA GLY A 22 5.96 0.85 -4.75
C GLY A 22 6.49 0.51 -6.14
N SER A 23 7.21 -0.60 -6.18
CA SER A 23 7.54 -1.38 -7.36
C SER A 23 7.14 -2.83 -7.10
N GLU A 24 7.35 -3.72 -8.04
CA GLU A 24 7.07 -5.15 -7.89
C GLU A 24 7.78 -5.77 -6.68
N ASP A 25 9.01 -5.33 -6.41
CA ASP A 25 9.94 -5.89 -5.42
C ASP A 25 10.17 -5.01 -4.19
N THR A 26 9.59 -3.79 -4.14
CA THR A 26 9.89 -2.82 -3.09
C THR A 26 8.67 -2.01 -2.66
N GLN A 27 8.50 -1.89 -1.35
CA GLN A 27 7.64 -0.90 -0.70
C GLN A 27 8.49 0.33 -0.35
N TYR A 28 8.24 1.45 -1.03
CA TYR A 28 8.90 2.71 -0.75
C TYR A 28 8.22 3.39 0.43
N LEU A 29 8.66 3.06 1.64
CA LEU A 29 8.05 3.55 2.86
C LEU A 29 8.31 5.04 3.10
N GLY A 30 9.29 5.63 2.42
CA GLY A 30 9.52 7.07 2.25
C GLY A 30 9.70 7.87 3.54
N ALA A 31 9.72 7.21 4.67
CA ALA A 31 9.75 7.84 5.98
C ALA A 31 11.18 8.15 6.39
N SER A 32 11.75 9.20 5.82
CA SER A 32 12.88 9.84 6.44
C SER A 32 12.47 10.35 7.82
N ARG A 33 12.80 9.62 8.87
CA ARG A 33 12.71 10.17 10.22
C ARG A 33 13.85 11.15 10.42
N VAL A 34 13.51 12.37 10.19
CA VAL A 34 14.34 13.50 10.56
C VAL A 34 14.21 13.68 12.06
N ASN A 35 15.17 13.12 12.80
CA ASN A 35 15.23 13.24 14.27
C ASN A 35 15.85 14.57 14.75
N GLY A 36 16.17 15.46 13.83
CA GLY A 36 16.79 16.75 14.12
C GLY A 36 17.29 17.46 12.85
N ILE A 37 17.73 18.69 13.02
CA ILE A 37 18.17 19.54 11.90
C ILE A 37 19.32 18.88 11.11
N GLN A 38 20.31 18.29 11.78
CA GLN A 38 21.43 17.66 11.11
C GLN A 38 21.00 16.47 10.24
N SER A 39 20.16 15.59 10.76
CA SER A 39 19.64 14.46 9.98
C SER A 39 18.74 14.90 8.81
N ALA A 40 18.05 16.06 8.93
CA ALA A 40 17.35 16.68 7.81
C ALA A 40 18.31 17.10 6.70
N PHE A 41 19.40 17.77 7.07
CA PHE A 41 20.41 18.18 6.10
C PHE A 41 21.09 16.99 5.42
N ASP A 42 21.41 15.95 6.17
CA ASP A 42 22.05 14.75 5.62
C ASP A 42 21.12 14.02 4.64
N TYR A 43 19.84 13.90 4.98
CA TYR A 43 18.82 13.37 4.08
C TYR A 43 18.68 14.21 2.79
N LEU A 44 18.51 15.53 2.92
CA LEU A 44 18.35 16.41 1.77
C LEU A 44 19.59 16.41 0.86
N LYS A 45 20.79 16.40 1.43
CA LYS A 45 22.04 16.27 0.65
C LYS A 45 22.10 14.95 -0.10
N SER A 46 21.76 13.84 0.56
CA SER A 46 21.70 12.52 -0.08
C SER A 46 20.69 12.51 -1.23
N PHE A 47 19.48 13.06 -1.01
CA PHE A 47 18.46 13.20 -2.03
C PHE A 47 18.95 14.02 -3.24
N LEU A 48 19.53 15.20 -3.00
CA LEU A 48 20.02 16.08 -4.06
C LEU A 48 21.16 15.44 -4.86
N ARG A 49 22.13 14.79 -4.19
CA ARG A 49 23.18 14.02 -4.85
C ARG A 49 22.58 12.90 -5.72
N GLY A 50 21.56 12.20 -5.21
CA GLY A 50 20.84 11.19 -5.96
C GLY A 50 20.12 11.74 -7.20
N ARG A 51 19.51 12.93 -7.10
CA ARG A 51 18.90 13.62 -8.25
C ARG A 51 19.96 13.98 -9.30
N LEU A 52 21.10 14.51 -8.85
CA LEU A 52 22.19 14.88 -9.76
C LEU A 52 22.75 13.66 -10.52
N ARG A 53 22.94 12.52 -9.83
CA ARG A 53 23.41 11.26 -10.45
C ARG A 53 22.49 10.72 -11.53
N ARG A 54 21.18 10.92 -11.37
CA ARG A 54 20.15 10.47 -12.35
C ARG A 54 19.89 11.48 -13.47
N SER A 55 20.46 12.66 -13.38
CA SER A 55 20.26 13.70 -14.39
C SER A 55 21.09 13.44 -15.64
N LYS A 56 20.51 13.74 -16.81
CA LYS A 56 21.22 13.77 -18.11
C LYS A 56 22.10 15.02 -18.26
N ASP A 57 21.68 16.13 -17.64
CA ASP A 57 22.40 17.38 -17.58
C ASP A 57 22.60 17.82 -16.13
N THR A 58 23.73 17.44 -15.57
CA THR A 58 24.06 17.71 -14.18
C THR A 58 24.26 19.17 -13.90
N THR A 59 24.73 19.96 -14.89
CA THR A 59 24.98 21.40 -14.74
C THR A 59 23.67 22.16 -14.62
N SER A 60 22.72 21.93 -15.57
CA SER A 60 21.39 22.55 -15.52
C SER A 60 20.66 22.14 -14.25
N THR A 61 20.55 20.84 -13.97
CA THR A 61 19.85 20.33 -12.77
C THR A 61 20.36 20.99 -11.50
N LYS A 62 21.68 21.11 -11.35
CA LYS A 62 22.28 21.74 -10.19
C LYS A 62 21.94 23.22 -10.08
N ALA A 63 22.03 23.95 -11.21
CA ALA A 63 21.68 25.37 -11.27
C ALA A 63 20.20 25.61 -10.90
N ASP A 64 19.30 24.77 -11.40
CA ASP A 64 17.86 24.86 -11.14
C ASP A 64 17.56 24.69 -9.63
N TYR A 65 18.13 23.68 -8.98
CA TYR A 65 17.96 23.46 -7.54
C TYR A 65 18.54 24.61 -6.70
N ILE A 66 19.70 25.15 -7.10
CA ILE A 66 20.32 26.30 -6.42
C ILE A 66 19.40 27.52 -6.53
N ALA A 67 18.88 27.80 -7.72
CA ALA A 67 17.98 28.92 -7.96
C ALA A 67 16.64 28.78 -7.24
N GLU A 68 16.06 27.59 -7.29
CA GLU A 68 14.71 27.33 -6.73
C GLU A 68 14.72 27.34 -5.19
N TYR A 69 15.71 26.69 -4.56
CA TYR A 69 15.74 26.51 -3.10
C TYR A 69 16.72 27.42 -2.36
N GLY A 70 17.47 28.26 -3.05
CA GLY A 70 18.48 29.14 -2.43
C GLY A 70 19.61 28.40 -1.73
N ILE A 71 19.88 27.16 -2.14
CA ILE A 71 20.95 26.32 -1.58
C ILE A 71 22.29 26.60 -2.27
N THR A 72 23.38 26.16 -1.66
CA THR A 72 24.73 26.35 -2.21
C THR A 72 25.23 25.09 -2.93
N ASP A 73 26.26 25.26 -3.76
CA ASP A 73 26.96 24.15 -4.45
C ASP A 73 27.43 23.04 -3.49
N SER A 74 27.74 23.40 -2.26
CA SER A 74 28.20 22.44 -1.24
C SER A 74 27.20 21.32 -0.93
N TRP A 75 25.91 21.51 -1.22
CA TRP A 75 24.86 20.49 -1.03
C TRP A 75 25.02 19.30 -1.96
N PHE A 76 25.68 19.50 -3.11
CA PHE A 76 25.94 18.45 -4.10
C PHE A 76 27.33 17.82 -3.98
N ARG A 77 28.14 18.29 -3.02
CA ARG A 77 29.50 17.79 -2.84
C ARG A 77 29.53 16.28 -2.67
N GLY A 78 30.42 15.63 -3.41
CA GLY A 78 30.58 14.18 -3.38
C GLY A 78 29.51 13.41 -4.15
N ALA A 79 28.69 14.08 -5.00
CA ALA A 79 27.63 13.41 -5.76
C ALA A 79 28.12 12.21 -6.59
N PHE A 80 29.35 12.28 -7.11
CA PHE A 80 29.96 11.23 -7.93
C PHE A 80 31.13 10.52 -7.22
N ASP A 81 31.33 10.77 -5.94
CA ASP A 81 32.27 10.02 -5.11
C ASP A 81 31.70 8.61 -4.88
N PRO A 82 32.45 7.54 -5.20
CA PRO A 82 31.97 6.16 -5.07
C PRO A 82 31.58 5.78 -3.63
N GLU A 83 32.34 6.25 -2.63
CA GLU A 83 32.05 5.93 -1.23
C GLU A 83 30.79 6.66 -0.75
N ILE A 84 30.63 7.95 -1.08
CA ILE A 84 29.43 8.72 -0.75
C ILE A 84 28.23 8.14 -1.49
N THR A 85 28.39 7.70 -2.74
CA THR A 85 27.33 7.05 -3.51
C THR A 85 26.88 5.75 -2.84
N ARG A 86 27.81 4.94 -2.37
CA ARG A 86 27.50 3.70 -1.63
C ARG A 86 26.76 3.99 -0.33
N GLN A 87 27.20 5.00 0.43
CA GLN A 87 26.54 5.43 1.67
C GLN A 87 25.13 5.95 1.43
N ASP A 88 24.93 6.81 0.42
CA ASP A 88 23.62 7.33 0.04
C ASP A 88 22.66 6.20 -0.37
N SER A 89 23.15 5.22 -1.15
CA SER A 89 22.36 4.08 -1.60
C SER A 89 21.97 3.17 -0.42
N ALA A 90 22.91 2.87 0.47
CA ALA A 90 22.63 2.08 1.67
C ALA A 90 21.64 2.78 2.61
N TYR A 91 21.76 4.10 2.74
CA TYR A 91 20.82 4.89 3.52
C TYR A 91 19.40 4.84 2.93
N ALA A 92 19.27 5.06 1.61
CA ALA A 92 17.98 4.97 0.92
C ALA A 92 17.36 3.56 1.09
N ALA A 93 18.12 2.50 0.81
CA ALA A 93 17.69 1.12 0.96
C ALA A 93 17.24 0.80 2.41
N SER A 94 17.85 1.40 3.42
CA SER A 94 17.47 1.17 4.82
C SER A 94 16.10 1.72 5.21
N MET A 95 15.52 2.61 4.40
CA MET A 95 14.21 3.20 4.64
C MET A 95 13.07 2.37 4.04
N ASP A 96 13.34 1.68 2.94
CA ASP A 96 12.36 0.90 2.19
C ASP A 96 12.35 -0.58 2.64
N LEU A 97 11.35 -1.33 2.19
CA LEU A 97 11.24 -2.76 2.41
C LEU A 97 11.23 -3.45 1.05
N SER A 98 12.28 -4.20 0.74
CA SER A 98 12.38 -5.00 -0.47
C SER A 98 12.08 -6.47 -0.20
N VAL A 99 11.88 -7.27 -1.26
CA VAL A 99 11.68 -8.72 -1.15
C VAL A 99 12.87 -9.41 -0.48
N GLU A 100 14.09 -8.88 -0.61
CA GLU A 100 15.29 -9.38 0.04
C GLU A 100 15.30 -9.14 1.56
N ASP A 101 14.57 -8.14 2.04
CA ASP A 101 14.45 -7.82 3.47
C ASP A 101 13.39 -8.69 4.19
N MET A 102 12.58 -9.41 3.44
CA MET A 102 11.41 -10.14 3.98
C MET A 102 11.71 -11.51 4.60
N PRO A 103 12.82 -12.21 4.32
CA PRO A 103 13.13 -13.45 5.04
C PRO A 103 13.14 -13.24 6.56
N GLY A 104 12.31 -14.05 7.26
CA GLY A 104 12.13 -13.92 8.72
C GLY A 104 11.17 -12.81 9.17
N TYR A 105 10.59 -12.06 8.24
CA TYR A 105 9.52 -11.11 8.53
C TYR A 105 8.17 -11.85 8.53
N THR A 106 7.40 -11.69 9.60
CA THR A 106 6.14 -12.43 9.83
C THR A 106 4.95 -11.47 9.97
N PRO A 107 4.41 -10.96 8.85
CA PRO A 107 3.24 -10.07 8.90
C PRO A 107 2.02 -10.80 9.47
N GLN A 108 1.28 -10.13 10.34
CA GLN A 108 0.14 -10.71 11.07
C GLN A 108 -1.21 -10.31 10.48
N ALA A 109 -1.30 -9.21 9.72
CA ALA A 109 -2.55 -8.79 9.11
C ALA A 109 -3.13 -9.89 8.21
N LYS A 110 -4.37 -10.30 8.48
CA LYS A 110 -5.10 -11.31 7.69
C LYS A 110 -5.39 -10.79 6.28
N PHE A 111 -5.71 -9.52 6.18
CA PHE A 111 -5.95 -8.83 4.91
C PHE A 111 -5.05 -7.62 4.78
N VAL A 112 -4.26 -7.58 3.70
CA VAL A 112 -3.37 -6.47 3.38
C VAL A 112 -3.82 -5.81 2.08
N MET A 113 -4.05 -4.50 2.13
CA MET A 113 -4.34 -3.68 0.96
C MET A 113 -3.12 -2.83 0.62
N PHE A 114 -2.52 -3.07 -0.54
CA PHE A 114 -1.44 -2.26 -1.09
C PHE A 114 -2.05 -1.16 -1.97
N ASP A 115 -2.21 0.02 -1.42
CA ASP A 115 -2.48 1.24 -2.17
C ASP A 115 -1.16 1.82 -2.66
N ALA A 116 -0.54 1.07 -3.56
CA ALA A 116 0.81 1.28 -4.08
C ALA A 116 0.94 0.78 -5.51
N CYS A 117 1.86 1.36 -6.27
CA CYS A 117 2.19 0.90 -7.61
C CYS A 117 2.83 -0.50 -7.55
N TYR A 118 2.47 -1.38 -8.46
CA TYR A 118 3.11 -2.67 -8.77
C TYR A 118 3.23 -3.70 -7.64
N ASN A 119 2.87 -3.42 -6.39
CA ASN A 119 3.05 -4.38 -5.28
C ASN A 119 2.21 -5.66 -5.42
N GLY A 120 1.19 -5.67 -6.30
CA GLY A 120 0.38 -6.83 -6.66
C GLY A 120 0.84 -7.56 -7.93
N SER A 121 2.05 -7.34 -8.42
CA SER A 121 2.56 -7.79 -9.74
C SER A 121 2.85 -9.29 -9.79
N PHE A 122 1.82 -10.11 -9.68
CA PHE A 122 1.88 -11.59 -9.62
C PHE A 122 2.47 -12.26 -10.87
N TYR A 123 2.75 -11.52 -11.92
CA TYR A 123 3.43 -12.02 -13.12
C TYR A 123 4.97 -12.02 -12.97
N TYR A 124 5.51 -11.42 -11.91
CA TYR A 124 6.91 -11.59 -11.52
C TYR A 124 7.08 -12.83 -10.64
N HIS A 125 8.26 -13.47 -10.75
CA HIS A 125 8.57 -14.66 -9.95
C HIS A 125 8.61 -14.36 -8.44
N ASP A 126 9.07 -13.18 -8.09
CA ASP A 126 9.14 -12.69 -6.71
C ASP A 126 8.60 -11.26 -6.65
N TYR A 127 7.65 -11.00 -5.76
CA TYR A 127 6.98 -9.72 -5.64
C TYR A 127 6.40 -9.52 -4.24
N ILE A 128 6.21 -8.25 -3.85
CA ILE A 128 5.79 -7.87 -2.49
C ILE A 128 4.51 -8.60 -2.05
N GLY A 129 3.44 -8.53 -2.82
CA GLY A 129 2.17 -9.18 -2.46
C GLY A 129 2.29 -10.69 -2.28
N GLY A 130 3.11 -11.35 -3.11
CA GLY A 130 3.41 -12.76 -2.97
C GLY A 130 4.17 -13.08 -1.69
N ARG A 131 5.14 -12.26 -1.34
CA ARG A 131 5.90 -12.43 -0.09
C ARG A 131 5.00 -12.35 1.14
N TYR A 132 4.04 -11.43 1.19
CA TYR A 132 3.08 -11.37 2.30
C TYR A 132 2.22 -12.62 2.42
N LEU A 133 1.88 -13.28 1.30
CA LEU A 133 0.98 -14.43 1.27
C LEU A 133 1.69 -15.78 1.49
N PHE A 134 2.93 -15.92 0.98
CA PHE A 134 3.58 -17.24 0.85
C PHE A 134 4.78 -17.43 1.78
N GLN A 135 5.09 -16.45 2.61
CA GLN A 135 6.08 -16.60 3.68
C GLN A 135 5.39 -16.90 5.03
N GLU A 136 6.20 -17.10 6.06
CA GLU A 136 5.69 -17.22 7.44
C GLU A 136 4.93 -15.95 7.83
N GLY A 137 3.72 -16.11 8.39
CA GLY A 137 2.84 -15.02 8.79
C GLY A 137 1.38 -15.45 8.79
N ASN A 138 0.49 -14.48 8.93
CA ASN A 138 -0.96 -14.72 9.00
C ASN A 138 -1.75 -14.11 7.84
N THR A 139 -1.08 -13.56 6.83
CA THR A 139 -1.78 -12.95 5.69
C THR A 139 -2.45 -14.03 4.84
N VAL A 140 -3.76 -13.93 4.70
CA VAL A 140 -4.62 -14.88 3.99
C VAL A 140 -5.00 -14.35 2.61
N VAL A 141 -5.18 -13.03 2.51
CA VAL A 141 -5.55 -12.35 1.29
C VAL A 141 -4.87 -10.98 1.21
N ALA A 142 -4.47 -10.61 0.02
CA ALA A 142 -3.92 -9.31 -0.29
C ALA A 142 -4.65 -8.68 -1.48
N ARG A 143 -4.71 -7.36 -1.52
CA ARG A 143 -5.18 -6.56 -2.64
C ARG A 143 -4.05 -5.65 -3.11
N GLY A 144 -3.75 -5.66 -4.40
CA GLY A 144 -2.65 -4.84 -4.91
C GLY A 144 -2.77 -4.54 -6.40
N ASN A 145 -2.09 -3.49 -6.83
CA ASN A 145 -2.03 -3.06 -8.22
C ASN A 145 -0.92 -3.79 -8.98
N THR A 146 -1.18 -4.10 -10.25
CA THR A 146 -0.19 -4.68 -11.19
C THR A 146 0.45 -3.65 -12.10
N VAL A 147 0.04 -2.39 -11.98
CA VAL A 147 0.52 -1.23 -12.72
C VAL A 147 0.68 -0.03 -11.78
N ASN A 148 1.02 1.14 -12.31
CA ASN A 148 0.98 2.38 -11.55
C ASN A 148 -0.42 2.65 -11.01
N SER A 149 -0.49 3.00 -9.73
CA SER A 149 -1.69 3.49 -9.07
C SER A 149 -1.65 5.02 -8.99
N LEU A 150 -2.76 5.68 -9.30
CA LEU A 150 -2.89 7.12 -9.15
C LEU A 150 -3.16 7.54 -7.70
N GLN A 151 -3.51 6.58 -6.84
CA GLN A 151 -3.81 6.82 -5.41
C GLN A 151 -4.89 7.91 -5.17
N ASP A 152 -5.81 8.07 -6.13
CA ASP A 152 -6.94 8.99 -6.10
C ASP A 152 -8.27 8.30 -5.77
N ILE A 153 -8.24 6.99 -5.61
CA ILE A 153 -9.37 6.14 -5.23
C ILE A 153 -9.20 5.72 -3.77
N TRP A 154 -10.27 5.85 -2.98
CA TRP A 154 -10.26 5.40 -1.60
C TRP A 154 -10.18 3.87 -1.54
N PRO A 155 -9.08 3.27 -1.06
CA PRO A 155 -8.92 1.81 -1.04
C PRO A 155 -9.84 1.12 -0.03
N ASP A 156 -10.38 1.86 0.92
CA ASP A 156 -11.21 1.42 2.05
C ASP A 156 -12.71 1.67 1.84
N GLU A 157 -13.14 2.03 0.62
CA GLU A 157 -14.56 2.25 0.34
C GLU A 157 -15.39 1.03 0.76
N MET A 158 -16.44 1.26 1.54
CA MET A 158 -17.33 0.23 2.12
C MET A 158 -16.60 -0.84 2.97
N ILE A 159 -15.47 -0.51 3.61
CA ILE A 159 -14.70 -1.46 4.44
C ILE A 159 -15.53 -2.02 5.62
N GLY A 160 -16.52 -1.28 6.11
CA GLY A 160 -17.43 -1.74 7.15
C GLY A 160 -18.23 -2.99 6.78
N LEU A 161 -18.33 -3.35 5.49
CA LEU A 161 -18.92 -4.62 5.07
C LEU A 161 -18.09 -5.82 5.56
N LEU A 162 -16.78 -5.69 5.65
CA LEU A 162 -15.89 -6.73 6.20
C LEU A 162 -16.21 -6.97 7.68
N GLN A 163 -16.45 -5.89 8.46
CA GLN A 163 -16.90 -6.00 9.85
C GLN A 163 -18.26 -6.69 9.97
N GLY A 164 -19.08 -6.60 8.94
CA GLY A 164 -20.37 -7.29 8.83
C GLY A 164 -20.27 -8.75 8.37
N GLY A 165 -19.06 -9.30 8.22
CA GLY A 165 -18.84 -10.68 7.81
C GLY A 165 -18.99 -10.92 6.30
N VAL A 166 -18.98 -9.87 5.48
CA VAL A 166 -18.91 -10.01 4.01
C VAL A 166 -17.50 -10.47 3.67
N CYS A 167 -17.35 -11.51 2.84
CA CYS A 167 -16.04 -12.00 2.45
C CYS A 167 -15.29 -10.98 1.58
N VAL A 168 -13.96 -11.02 1.64
CA VAL A 168 -13.10 -10.05 0.95
C VAL A 168 -13.38 -10.03 -0.56
N GLY A 169 -13.65 -11.18 -1.18
CA GLY A 169 -13.97 -11.26 -2.60
C GLY A 169 -15.28 -10.56 -2.99
N ASN A 170 -16.33 -10.68 -2.18
CA ASN A 170 -17.58 -9.97 -2.44
C ASN A 170 -17.45 -8.46 -2.19
N TRP A 171 -16.73 -8.05 -1.14
CA TRP A 171 -16.37 -6.65 -0.91
C TRP A 171 -15.56 -6.08 -2.08
N ALA A 172 -14.53 -6.79 -2.52
CA ALA A 172 -13.66 -6.34 -3.60
C ALA A 172 -14.38 -6.14 -4.93
N LYS A 173 -15.37 -6.97 -5.26
CA LYS A 173 -16.21 -6.79 -6.47
C LYS A 173 -16.87 -5.41 -6.53
N MET A 174 -17.09 -4.78 -5.38
CA MET A 174 -17.69 -3.44 -5.31
C MET A 174 -16.66 -2.32 -5.54
N ASN A 175 -15.38 -2.59 -5.34
CA ASN A 175 -14.32 -1.58 -5.26
C ASN A 175 -13.13 -1.84 -6.19
N MET A 176 -13.21 -2.85 -7.06
CA MET A 176 -12.09 -3.17 -7.95
C MET A 176 -12.13 -2.36 -9.23
N THR A 177 -10.98 -1.83 -9.60
CA THR A 177 -10.67 -1.36 -10.95
C THR A 177 -9.92 -2.48 -11.72
N LEU A 178 -9.68 -2.27 -13.02
CA LEU A 178 -9.00 -3.28 -13.84
C LEU A 178 -7.56 -3.55 -13.39
N GLU A 179 -6.94 -2.58 -12.73
CA GLU A 179 -5.55 -2.64 -12.28
C GLU A 179 -5.37 -3.35 -10.95
N LEU A 180 -6.46 -3.49 -10.18
CA LEU A 180 -6.47 -4.10 -8.86
C LEU A 180 -6.75 -5.59 -8.94
N HIS A 181 -6.00 -6.35 -8.16
CA HIS A 181 -6.16 -7.80 -8.08
C HIS A 181 -6.26 -8.24 -6.62
N LEU A 182 -7.06 -9.27 -6.39
CA LEU A 182 -7.01 -10.04 -5.16
C LEU A 182 -6.07 -11.23 -5.34
N LEU A 183 -5.22 -11.41 -4.36
CA LEU A 183 -4.23 -12.49 -4.26
C LEU A 183 -4.56 -13.29 -2.99
N GLY A 184 -4.55 -14.61 -3.05
CA GLY A 184 -4.87 -15.48 -1.90
C GLY A 184 -6.35 -15.86 -1.83
N ASP A 185 -6.88 -16.05 -0.61
CA ASP A 185 -8.23 -16.59 -0.39
C ASP A 185 -9.30 -15.48 -0.39
N ALA A 186 -9.93 -15.28 -1.54
CA ALA A 186 -11.05 -14.33 -1.69
C ALA A 186 -12.30 -14.70 -0.87
N THR A 187 -12.41 -15.94 -0.37
CA THR A 187 -13.56 -16.38 0.45
C THR A 187 -13.38 -16.06 1.94
N TYR A 188 -12.21 -15.58 2.32
CA TYR A 188 -11.94 -15.19 3.70
C TYR A 188 -12.92 -14.11 4.17
N ALA A 189 -13.49 -14.31 5.36
CA ALA A 189 -14.40 -13.37 6.00
C ALA A 189 -14.02 -13.20 7.48
N PHE A 190 -14.07 -11.98 7.94
CA PHE A 190 -13.95 -11.67 9.38
C PHE A 190 -15.20 -12.08 10.14
N ALA A 191 -15.07 -12.25 11.44
CA ALA A 191 -16.22 -12.44 12.32
C ALA A 191 -17.16 -11.22 12.22
N ASN A 192 -18.47 -11.48 12.12
CA ASN A 192 -19.44 -10.39 12.10
C ASN A 192 -19.56 -9.77 13.49
N THR A 193 -19.03 -8.58 13.66
CA THR A 193 -19.10 -7.78 14.89
C THR A 193 -19.96 -6.52 14.75
N SER A 194 -20.61 -6.35 13.57
CA SER A 194 -21.40 -5.15 13.26
C SER A 194 -22.77 -5.10 13.97
N GLY A 195 -23.25 -6.24 14.50
CA GLY A 195 -24.61 -6.36 15.02
C GLY A 195 -25.70 -6.38 13.94
N THR A 196 -25.33 -6.37 12.65
CA THR A 196 -26.25 -6.45 11.51
C THR A 196 -26.23 -7.85 10.90
N PRO A 197 -27.32 -8.30 10.22
CA PRO A 197 -27.28 -9.56 9.49
C PRO A 197 -26.18 -9.55 8.42
N CYS A 198 -25.45 -10.66 8.30
CA CYS A 198 -24.45 -10.82 7.24
C CYS A 198 -25.13 -10.93 5.87
N LEU A 199 -24.80 -10.03 4.94
CA LEU A 199 -25.34 -9.98 3.58
C LEU A 199 -24.45 -10.71 2.56
N ASP A 200 -23.44 -11.43 2.97
CA ASP A 200 -22.47 -12.05 2.06
C ASP A 200 -23.13 -12.96 1.01
N LYS A 201 -24.06 -13.82 1.45
CA LYS A 201 -24.85 -14.69 0.55
C LYS A 201 -25.80 -13.89 -0.33
N ASP A 202 -26.37 -12.81 0.21
CA ASP A 202 -27.38 -12.01 -0.49
C ASP A 202 -26.77 -11.19 -1.64
N ILE A 203 -25.54 -10.73 -1.51
CA ILE A 203 -24.78 -10.06 -2.60
C ILE A 203 -24.79 -10.92 -3.86
N ARG A 204 -24.70 -12.23 -3.73
CA ARG A 204 -24.71 -13.16 -4.85
C ARG A 204 -26.14 -13.62 -5.23
N LEU A 205 -26.92 -14.07 -4.24
CA LEU A 205 -28.21 -14.72 -4.50
C LEU A 205 -29.33 -13.72 -4.83
N GLN A 206 -29.21 -12.48 -4.36
CA GLN A 206 -30.19 -11.42 -4.56
C GLN A 206 -29.69 -10.32 -5.52
N ALA A 207 -28.59 -10.56 -6.26
CA ALA A 207 -27.97 -9.54 -7.11
C ALA A 207 -28.98 -8.87 -8.06
N ALA A 208 -29.87 -9.65 -8.68
CA ALA A 208 -30.88 -9.15 -9.62
C ALA A 208 -32.26 -8.90 -8.97
N ASN A 209 -32.36 -8.82 -7.63
CA ASN A 209 -33.63 -8.64 -6.92
C ASN A 209 -33.79 -7.21 -6.37
N PRO A 210 -34.33 -6.27 -7.14
CA PRO A 210 -34.44 -4.87 -6.72
C PRO A 210 -35.43 -4.68 -5.53
N VAL A 211 -36.36 -5.59 -5.33
CA VAL A 211 -37.31 -5.52 -4.19
C VAL A 211 -36.55 -5.78 -2.90
N PHE A 212 -35.66 -6.79 -2.89
CA PHE A 212 -34.82 -7.10 -1.76
C PHE A 212 -33.91 -5.87 -1.41
N TRP A 213 -33.22 -5.31 -2.39
CA TRP A 213 -32.29 -4.21 -2.16
C TRP A 213 -32.99 -2.90 -1.77
N ARG A 214 -34.17 -2.60 -2.29
CA ARG A 214 -34.97 -1.45 -1.80
C ARG A 214 -35.36 -1.60 -0.34
N ARG A 215 -35.71 -2.83 0.10
CA ARG A 215 -35.96 -3.11 1.52
C ARG A 215 -34.68 -2.92 2.35
N GLN A 216 -33.56 -3.45 1.92
CA GLN A 216 -32.28 -3.22 2.61
C GLN A 216 -31.96 -1.72 2.71
N LEU A 217 -32.13 -0.97 1.63
CA LEU A 217 -31.89 0.47 1.60
C LEU A 217 -32.72 1.25 2.64
N SER A 218 -33.95 0.78 2.94
CA SER A 218 -34.83 1.45 3.91
C SER A 218 -34.46 1.22 5.36
N ILE A 219 -33.65 0.21 5.66
CA ILE A 219 -33.30 -0.17 7.05
C ILE A 219 -31.78 -0.06 7.32
N ALA A 220 -30.94 -0.10 6.29
CA ALA A 220 -29.49 -0.07 6.43
C ALA A 220 -28.96 1.35 6.65
N THR A 221 -27.79 1.41 7.29
CA THR A 221 -26.99 2.64 7.49
C THR A 221 -25.55 2.42 7.05
N GLY A 222 -24.77 3.50 6.93
CA GLY A 222 -23.34 3.42 6.58
C GLY A 222 -23.09 2.60 5.31
N ASP A 223 -22.09 1.76 5.37
CA ASP A 223 -21.62 0.96 4.22
C ASP A 223 -22.66 -0.05 3.72
N PHE A 224 -23.53 -0.57 4.59
CA PHE A 224 -24.62 -1.43 4.18
C PHE A 224 -25.67 -0.68 3.34
N LYS A 225 -25.89 0.61 3.62
CA LYS A 225 -26.73 1.47 2.79
C LYS A 225 -26.07 1.76 1.44
N ALA A 226 -24.78 2.02 1.43
CA ALA A 226 -24.00 2.21 0.20
C ALA A 226 -24.05 0.95 -0.68
N LEU A 227 -23.88 -0.25 -0.08
CA LEU A 227 -24.08 -1.53 -0.76
C LEU A 227 -25.46 -1.63 -1.39
N ALA A 228 -26.53 -1.38 -0.63
CA ALA A 228 -27.90 -1.50 -1.14
C ALA A 228 -28.15 -0.53 -2.30
N LEU A 229 -27.61 0.67 -2.27
CA LEU A 229 -27.63 1.62 -3.38
C LEU A 229 -26.92 1.04 -4.60
N ARG A 230 -25.68 0.55 -4.45
CA ARG A 230 -24.88 0.01 -5.55
C ARG A 230 -25.55 -1.22 -6.21
N MET A 231 -26.26 -2.03 -5.45
CA MET A 231 -26.96 -3.20 -5.96
C MET A 231 -28.29 -2.85 -6.69
N LEU A 232 -28.73 -1.59 -6.64
CA LEU A 232 -29.91 -1.10 -7.33
C LEU A 232 -29.61 -0.43 -8.67
N TYR A 233 -28.36 -0.05 -8.91
CA TYR A 233 -27.88 0.65 -10.11
C TYR A 233 -26.76 -0.11 -10.81
#